data_d63ee500272b4b11798f230ed31c9a13
#
_entry.id   d63ee500272b4b11798f230ed31c9a13
#
_cell.length_a   1.000
_cell.length_b   1.000
_cell.length_c   1.000
_cell.angle_alpha   90.00
_cell.angle_beta   90.00
_cell.angle_gamma   90.00
#
_symmetry.space_group_name_H-M   'P 1'
#
loop_
_entity.id
_entity.type
_entity.pdbx_description
1 polymer ?
#
loop_
_entity_poly.entity_id
_entity_poly.type
_entity_poly.pdbx_seq_one_letter_code
_entity_poly.pdbx_strand_id
1 'polypeptide(L)'
;TEDAFTDNATSAQTLAELEFEIQTLKELEQLSKKVVDQRTDAKWQELDRILDDPLMKQANGARRKLVLFTEFKDTLTDLARKIRNRLGREEAVVEIHGGVPRDRRRQVVHAFMNDPQVVVLLANDAAGEGVNLQRAHLMVNNDLPWNPNRLEQRFGRIHRIGQQEV
;
A
#
# COMPACT_ATOMS: atom_id res chain seq x y z
N THR A 1 -17.90 34.19 -7.52
CA THR A 1 -16.73 33.40 -7.06
C THR A 1 -16.90 31.92 -7.36
N GLU A 2 -18.12 31.40 -7.54
CA GLU A 2 -18.37 30.02 -8.03
C GLU A 2 -18.12 29.89 -9.55
N ASP A 3 -18.40 30.93 -10.32
CA ASP A 3 -18.18 30.94 -11.78
C ASP A 3 -16.70 30.84 -12.18
N ALA A 4 -15.77 31.32 -11.35
CA ALA A 4 -14.34 31.27 -11.64
C ALA A 4 -13.71 29.87 -11.41
N PHE A 5 -14.38 28.98 -10.68
CA PHE A 5 -13.95 27.58 -10.49
C PHE A 5 -14.43 26.67 -11.62
N THR A 6 -15.56 26.98 -12.25
CA THR A 6 -16.09 26.23 -13.38
C THR A 6 -15.29 26.49 -14.68
N ASP A 7 -14.76 27.68 -14.88
CA ASP A 7 -13.97 28.04 -16.08
C ASP A 7 -12.60 27.32 -16.16
N ASN A 8 -12.09 26.79 -15.07
CA ASN A 8 -10.84 26.03 -15.04
C ASN A 8 -11.01 24.50 -15.00
N ALA A 9 -12.25 24.01 -14.96
CA ALA A 9 -12.52 22.58 -14.80
C ALA A 9 -12.54 21.81 -16.15
N THR A 10 -12.76 22.51 -17.24
CA THR A 10 -12.76 21.93 -18.60
C THR A 10 -12.07 22.86 -19.59
N SER A 11 -11.38 22.30 -20.59
CA SER A 11 -10.84 23.04 -21.72
C SER A 11 -11.88 23.28 -22.82
N ALA A 12 -13.09 22.79 -22.67
CA ALA A 12 -14.17 22.94 -23.65
C ALA A 12 -14.61 24.39 -23.78
N GLN A 13 -14.53 24.95 -24.99
CA GLN A 13 -14.94 26.32 -25.31
C GLN A 13 -16.34 26.38 -25.94
N THR A 14 -16.88 25.25 -26.36
CA THR A 14 -18.18 25.12 -27.00
C THR A 14 -19.04 24.07 -26.34
N LEU A 15 -20.37 24.18 -26.49
CA LEU A 15 -21.30 23.19 -25.97
C LEU A 15 -21.05 21.79 -26.56
N ALA A 16 -20.68 21.72 -27.83
CA ALA A 16 -20.37 20.46 -28.51
C ALA A 16 -19.09 19.79 -27.97
N GLU A 17 -18.07 20.58 -27.65
CA GLU A 17 -16.86 20.06 -26.99
C GLU A 17 -17.15 19.53 -25.59
N LEU A 18 -17.99 20.24 -24.83
CA LEU A 18 -18.41 19.80 -23.50
C LEU A 18 -19.22 18.48 -23.56
N GLU A 19 -20.13 18.35 -24.49
CA GLU A 19 -20.89 17.12 -24.72
C GLU A 19 -19.97 15.95 -25.08
N PHE A 20 -18.97 16.18 -25.93
CA PHE A 20 -17.98 15.18 -26.29
C PHE A 20 -17.12 14.77 -25.08
N GLU A 21 -16.66 15.73 -24.28
CA GLU A 21 -15.92 15.43 -23.04
C GLU A 21 -16.75 14.60 -22.07
N ILE A 22 -18.01 14.96 -21.84
CA ILE A 22 -18.93 14.21 -20.97
C ILE A 22 -19.12 12.78 -21.48
N GLN A 23 -19.28 12.61 -22.80
CA GLN A 23 -19.43 11.28 -23.39
C GLN A 23 -18.16 10.44 -23.20
N THR A 24 -17.01 11.03 -23.45
CA THR A 24 -15.69 10.39 -23.25
C THR A 24 -15.48 9.96 -21.79
N LEU A 25 -15.82 10.83 -20.84
CA LEU A 25 -15.74 10.52 -19.42
C LEU A 25 -16.68 9.37 -19.00
N LYS A 26 -17.90 9.33 -19.55
CA LYS A 26 -18.84 8.22 -19.32
C LYS A 26 -18.30 6.90 -19.86
N GLU A 27 -17.68 6.90 -21.02
CA GLU A 27 -17.06 5.69 -21.61
C GLU A 27 -15.88 5.21 -20.76
N LEU A 28 -15.01 6.12 -20.31
CA LEU A 28 -13.92 5.82 -19.41
C LEU A 28 -14.39 5.28 -18.07
N GLU A 29 -15.46 5.86 -17.51
CA GLU A 29 -16.08 5.35 -16.28
C GLU A 29 -16.60 3.91 -16.46
N GLN A 30 -17.28 3.63 -17.58
CA GLN A 30 -17.77 2.28 -17.87
C GLN A 30 -16.64 1.28 -18.06
N LEU A 31 -15.57 1.66 -18.75
CA LEU A 31 -14.37 0.83 -18.91
C LEU A 31 -13.71 0.55 -17.56
N SER A 32 -13.57 1.58 -16.74
CA SER A 32 -13.01 1.46 -15.38
C SER A 32 -13.84 0.49 -14.52
N LYS A 33 -15.17 0.62 -14.53
CA LYS A 33 -16.08 -0.31 -13.84
C LYS A 33 -15.89 -1.75 -14.32
N LYS A 34 -15.82 -1.98 -15.64
CA LYS A 34 -15.57 -3.32 -16.19
C LYS A 34 -14.25 -3.92 -15.70
N VAL A 35 -13.17 -3.13 -15.63
CA VAL A 35 -11.87 -3.60 -15.11
C VAL A 35 -11.96 -3.98 -13.64
N VAL A 36 -12.66 -3.18 -12.83
CA VAL A 36 -12.90 -3.47 -11.42
C VAL A 36 -13.74 -4.75 -11.24
N ASP A 37 -14.80 -4.91 -12.04
CA ASP A 37 -15.71 -6.05 -11.97
C ASP A 37 -15.04 -7.37 -12.43
N GLN A 38 -14.09 -7.31 -13.36
CA GLN A 38 -13.34 -8.47 -13.81
C GLN A 38 -12.41 -9.07 -12.74
N ARG A 39 -12.25 -8.39 -11.59
CA ARG A 39 -11.44 -8.82 -10.44
C ARG A 39 -10.01 -9.28 -10.77
N THR A 40 -9.51 -8.91 -11.93
CA THR A 40 -8.16 -9.25 -12.39
C THR A 40 -7.13 -8.28 -11.83
N ASP A 41 -7.05 -8.19 -10.51
CA ASP A 41 -5.97 -7.47 -9.83
C ASP A 41 -4.74 -8.38 -9.79
N ALA A 42 -3.93 -8.34 -10.85
CA ALA A 42 -2.75 -9.17 -10.97
C ALA A 42 -1.75 -8.95 -9.82
N LYS A 43 -1.66 -7.71 -9.31
CA LYS A 43 -0.82 -7.40 -8.15
C LYS A 43 -1.35 -8.06 -6.88
N TRP A 44 -2.67 -8.05 -6.69
CA TRP A 44 -3.28 -8.75 -5.58
C TRP A 44 -3.09 -10.26 -5.67
N GLN A 45 -3.26 -10.85 -6.85
CA GLN A 45 -3.05 -12.29 -7.05
C GLN A 45 -1.62 -12.71 -6.73
N GLU A 46 -0.63 -11.89 -7.13
CA GLU A 46 0.76 -12.16 -6.82
C GLU A 46 1.05 -11.98 -5.31
N LEU A 47 0.49 -10.95 -4.69
CA LEU A 47 0.61 -10.77 -3.24
C LEU A 47 -0.05 -11.93 -2.47
N ASP A 48 -1.21 -12.40 -2.92
CA ASP A 48 -1.89 -13.55 -2.32
C ASP A 48 -1.04 -14.83 -2.37
N ARG A 49 -0.34 -15.06 -3.50
CA ARG A 49 0.64 -16.15 -3.62
C ARG A 49 1.81 -15.98 -2.66
N ILE A 50 2.36 -14.77 -2.54
CA ILE A 50 3.45 -14.48 -1.60
C ILE A 50 3.01 -14.76 -0.15
N LEU A 51 1.77 -14.41 0.22
CA LEU A 51 1.25 -14.67 1.56
C LEU A 51 1.12 -16.17 1.88
N ASP A 52 1.00 -17.03 0.88
CA ASP A 52 0.97 -18.48 1.04
C ASP A 52 2.35 -19.15 0.85
N ASP A 53 3.35 -18.40 0.40
CA ASP A 53 4.68 -18.92 0.15
C ASP A 53 5.30 -19.54 1.43
N PRO A 54 5.99 -20.69 1.32
CA PRO A 54 6.75 -21.26 2.42
C PRO A 54 7.73 -20.29 3.08
N LEU A 55 8.29 -19.32 2.33
CA LEU A 55 9.14 -18.25 2.85
C LEU A 55 8.44 -17.37 3.90
N MET A 56 7.11 -17.33 3.90
CA MET A 56 6.32 -16.64 4.93
C MET A 56 6.30 -17.38 6.27
N LYS A 57 6.88 -18.56 6.36
CA LYS A 57 6.93 -19.37 7.58
C LYS A 57 8.37 -19.56 8.04
N GLN A 58 8.58 -19.46 9.33
CA GLN A 58 9.83 -19.86 9.99
C GLN A 58 9.87 -21.38 10.18
N ALA A 59 11.04 -21.92 10.48
CA ALA A 59 11.21 -23.35 10.75
C ALA A 59 10.35 -23.87 11.92
N ASN A 60 10.01 -23.01 12.88
CA ASN A 60 9.12 -23.29 14.00
C ASN A 60 7.62 -23.17 13.68
N GLY A 61 7.27 -22.92 12.41
CA GLY A 61 5.88 -22.74 11.96
C GLY A 61 5.29 -21.34 12.19
N ALA A 62 5.99 -20.44 12.88
CA ALA A 62 5.53 -19.07 13.06
C ALA A 62 5.58 -18.30 11.73
N ARG A 63 4.66 -17.35 11.54
CA ARG A 63 4.71 -16.47 10.36
C ARG A 63 5.87 -15.48 10.47
N ARG A 64 6.56 -15.28 9.36
CA ARG A 64 7.54 -14.21 9.21
C ARG A 64 6.84 -12.87 9.08
N LYS A 65 7.49 -11.82 9.57
CA LYS A 65 6.97 -10.46 9.47
C LYS A 65 7.27 -9.88 8.09
N LEU A 66 6.23 -9.37 7.45
CA LEU A 66 6.26 -8.77 6.12
C LEU A 66 6.04 -7.26 6.22
N VAL A 67 6.89 -6.49 5.55
CA VAL A 67 6.62 -5.07 5.28
C VAL A 67 6.23 -4.91 3.82
N LEU A 68 5.12 -4.21 3.58
CA LEU A 68 4.64 -3.87 2.27
C LEU A 68 4.64 -2.36 2.09
N PHE A 69 5.35 -1.89 1.08
CA PHE A 69 5.40 -0.48 0.72
C PHE A 69 4.49 -0.19 -0.46
N THR A 70 3.76 0.92 -0.36
CA THR A 70 3.00 1.52 -1.46
C THR A 70 3.06 3.04 -1.36
N GLU A 71 3.00 3.74 -2.48
CA GLU A 71 3.05 5.20 -2.52
C GLU A 71 1.71 5.82 -2.11
N PHE A 72 0.60 5.21 -2.54
CA PHE A 72 -0.74 5.77 -2.41
C PHE A 72 -1.48 5.26 -1.16
N LYS A 73 -2.07 6.20 -0.40
CA LYS A 73 -2.84 5.90 0.81
C LYS A 73 -4.05 5.00 0.52
N ASP A 74 -4.77 5.25 -0.57
CA ASP A 74 -5.98 4.49 -0.90
C ASP A 74 -5.64 3.04 -1.23
N THR A 75 -4.55 2.82 -1.98
CA THR A 75 -4.00 1.49 -2.24
C THR A 75 -3.60 0.79 -0.95
N LEU A 76 -2.95 1.52 -0.02
CA LEU A 76 -2.57 0.99 1.29
C LEU A 76 -3.79 0.50 2.07
N THR A 77 -4.84 1.31 2.14
CA THR A 77 -6.07 0.97 2.86
C THR A 77 -6.80 -0.22 2.22
N ASP A 78 -6.88 -0.28 0.88
CA ASP A 78 -7.50 -1.42 0.18
C ASP A 78 -6.71 -2.71 0.40
N LEU A 79 -5.38 -2.67 0.29
CA LEU A 79 -4.52 -3.81 0.57
C LEU A 79 -4.63 -4.28 2.02
N ALA A 80 -4.69 -3.37 2.99
CA ALA A 80 -4.87 -3.71 4.39
C ALA A 80 -6.17 -4.49 4.61
N ARG A 81 -7.28 -4.00 4.04
CA ARG A 81 -8.58 -4.66 4.09
C ARG A 81 -8.52 -6.07 3.44
N LYS A 82 -7.93 -6.17 2.24
CA LYS A 82 -7.79 -7.46 1.53
C LYS A 82 -6.97 -8.47 2.32
N ILE A 83 -5.84 -8.04 2.89
CA ILE A 83 -4.95 -8.92 3.67
C ILE A 83 -5.62 -9.36 4.98
N ARG A 84 -6.31 -8.45 5.70
CA ARG A 84 -7.08 -8.82 6.91
C ARG A 84 -8.12 -9.88 6.59
N ASN A 85 -8.91 -9.67 5.55
CA ASN A 85 -9.91 -10.64 5.09
C ASN A 85 -9.27 -11.99 4.73
N ARG A 86 -8.14 -11.97 4.05
CA ARG A 86 -7.40 -13.17 3.64
C ARG A 86 -6.83 -13.95 4.84
N LEU A 87 -6.33 -13.24 5.84
CA LEU A 87 -5.76 -13.83 7.05
C LEU A 87 -6.82 -14.19 8.11
N GLY A 88 -8.03 -13.64 7.97
CA GLY A 88 -9.12 -13.82 8.93
C GLY A 88 -8.88 -13.17 10.30
N ARG A 89 -7.96 -12.18 10.38
CA ARG A 89 -7.57 -11.53 11.64
C ARG A 89 -7.27 -10.05 11.42
N GLU A 90 -8.03 -9.19 12.11
CA GLU A 90 -7.88 -7.74 12.03
C GLU A 90 -6.55 -7.25 12.59
N GLU A 91 -6.11 -7.83 13.70
CA GLU A 91 -4.86 -7.49 14.38
C GLU A 91 -3.61 -7.88 13.61
N ALA A 92 -3.72 -8.78 12.63
CA ALA A 92 -2.57 -9.25 11.86
C ALA A 92 -1.93 -8.16 10.99
N VAL A 93 -2.64 -7.08 10.72
CA VAL A 93 -2.22 -6.02 9.80
C VAL A 93 -2.27 -4.65 10.46
N VAL A 94 -1.15 -3.96 10.44
CA VAL A 94 -1.03 -2.58 10.91
C VAL A 94 -0.60 -1.64 9.77
N GLU A 95 -0.95 -0.37 9.90
CA GLU A 95 -0.79 0.62 8.84
C GLU A 95 -0.05 1.86 9.34
N ILE A 96 0.87 2.37 8.51
CA ILE A 96 1.53 3.66 8.72
C ILE A 96 1.48 4.48 7.44
N HIS A 97 0.88 5.65 7.48
CA HIS A 97 0.83 6.61 6.38
C HIS A 97 1.01 8.05 6.88
N GLY A 98 1.18 9.01 5.97
CA GLY A 98 1.48 10.40 6.30
C GLY A 98 0.49 11.07 7.27
N GLY A 99 -0.79 10.67 7.24
CA GLY A 99 -1.82 11.17 8.15
C GLY A 99 -1.81 10.58 9.57
N VAL A 100 -0.95 9.59 9.86
CA VAL A 100 -0.88 8.98 11.19
C VAL A 100 0.00 9.84 12.10
N PRO A 101 -0.49 10.28 13.28
CA PRO A 101 0.29 11.06 14.25
C PRO A 101 1.56 10.31 14.71
N ARG A 102 2.61 11.07 15.06
CA ARG A 102 3.93 10.51 15.42
C ARG A 102 3.86 9.48 16.56
N ASP A 103 3.07 9.77 17.59
CA ASP A 103 2.96 8.84 18.74
C ASP A 103 2.24 7.56 18.34
N ARG A 104 1.20 7.66 17.52
CA ARG A 104 0.52 6.48 16.98
C ARG A 104 1.44 5.65 16.09
N ARG A 105 2.29 6.28 15.27
CA ARG A 105 3.30 5.55 14.47
C ARG A 105 4.23 4.74 15.36
N ARG A 106 4.69 5.31 16.48
CA ARG A 106 5.55 4.59 17.44
C ARG A 106 4.85 3.36 18.01
N GLN A 107 3.56 3.51 18.38
CA GLN A 107 2.75 2.39 18.88
C GLN A 107 2.59 1.28 17.82
N VAL A 108 2.30 1.64 16.57
CA VAL A 108 2.16 0.71 15.45
C VAL A 108 3.47 -0.03 15.20
N VAL A 109 4.60 0.68 15.17
CA VAL A 109 5.93 0.05 15.01
C VAL A 109 6.23 -0.87 16.19
N HIS A 110 5.95 -0.43 17.41
CA HIS A 110 6.17 -1.26 18.59
C HIS A 110 5.32 -2.54 18.53
N ALA A 111 4.05 -2.45 18.14
CA ALA A 111 3.19 -3.61 17.95
C ALA A 111 3.76 -4.53 16.85
N PHE A 112 4.13 -4.00 15.69
CA PHE A 112 4.75 -4.79 14.63
C PHE A 112 6.03 -5.48 15.08
N MET A 113 6.86 -4.81 15.88
CA MET A 113 8.14 -5.39 16.34
C MET A 113 7.96 -6.45 17.41
N ASN A 114 6.97 -6.32 18.31
CA ASN A 114 6.93 -7.11 19.55
C ASN A 114 5.71 -8.05 19.64
N ASP A 115 4.61 -7.76 18.94
CA ASP A 115 3.43 -8.59 18.96
C ASP A 115 3.51 -9.70 17.89
N PRO A 116 3.52 -10.99 18.26
CA PRO A 116 3.57 -12.09 17.29
C PRO A 116 2.28 -12.20 16.45
N GLN A 117 1.17 -11.62 16.90
CA GLN A 117 -0.09 -11.61 16.15
C GLN A 117 -0.03 -10.65 14.97
N VAL A 118 0.76 -9.58 15.07
CA VAL A 118 0.97 -8.61 14.00
C VAL A 118 2.01 -9.14 13.03
N VAL A 119 1.60 -9.51 11.82
CA VAL A 119 2.48 -10.15 10.83
C VAL A 119 2.75 -9.30 9.60
N VAL A 120 1.88 -8.33 9.29
CA VAL A 120 2.05 -7.44 8.12
C VAL A 120 2.00 -5.99 8.57
N LEU A 121 2.98 -5.22 8.12
CA LEU A 121 3.00 -3.76 8.19
C LEU A 121 2.87 -3.18 6.78
N LEU A 122 1.84 -2.38 6.55
CA LEU A 122 1.75 -1.55 5.35
C LEU A 122 2.26 -0.14 5.66
N ALA A 123 3.11 0.38 4.79
CA ALA A 123 3.68 1.71 4.96
C ALA A 123 3.75 2.45 3.63
N ASN A 124 3.53 3.76 3.66
CA ASN A 124 3.93 4.63 2.56
C ASN A 124 5.26 5.33 2.87
N ASP A 125 5.90 5.87 1.83
CA ASP A 125 7.22 6.49 1.97
C ASP A 125 7.24 7.65 2.96
N ALA A 126 6.19 8.50 2.94
CA ALA A 126 6.10 9.66 3.81
C ALA A 126 6.07 9.30 5.31
N ALA A 127 5.53 8.14 5.65
CA ALA A 127 5.39 7.70 7.03
C ALA A 127 6.51 6.79 7.50
N GLY A 128 7.18 6.16 6.56
CA GLY A 128 8.28 5.23 6.85
C GLY A 128 9.59 5.93 7.21
N GLU A 129 9.75 7.23 7.07
CA GLU A 129 11.00 7.93 7.41
C GLU A 129 11.35 7.83 8.89
N GLY A 130 12.59 7.38 9.18
CA GLY A 130 13.09 7.23 10.55
C GLY A 130 12.56 6.00 11.32
N VAL A 131 11.80 5.13 10.71
CA VAL A 131 11.28 3.92 11.34
C VAL A 131 12.29 2.78 11.19
N ASN A 132 12.60 2.12 12.31
CA ASN A 132 13.43 0.90 12.33
C ASN A 132 12.52 -0.33 12.22
N LEU A 133 12.70 -1.14 11.18
CA LEU A 133 11.90 -2.33 10.88
C LEU A 133 12.76 -3.61 10.83
N GLN A 134 13.83 -3.68 11.62
CA GLN A 134 14.79 -4.80 11.62
C GLN A 134 14.18 -6.18 11.95
N ARG A 135 12.99 -6.24 12.52
CA ARG A 135 12.27 -7.51 12.72
C ARG A 135 11.43 -7.95 11.51
N ALA A 136 11.39 -7.13 10.46
CA ALA A 136 10.82 -7.58 9.20
C ALA A 136 11.81 -8.55 8.53
N HIS A 137 11.29 -9.66 8.08
CA HIS A 137 12.06 -10.70 7.38
C HIS A 137 11.93 -10.56 5.87
N LEU A 138 10.80 -10.00 5.43
CA LEU A 138 10.44 -9.91 4.01
C LEU A 138 9.93 -8.50 3.70
N MET A 139 10.23 -8.04 2.48
CA MET A 139 9.76 -6.76 1.95
C MET A 139 9.10 -6.96 0.59
N VAL A 140 7.93 -6.35 0.42
CA VAL A 140 7.26 -6.25 -0.87
C VAL A 140 7.07 -4.79 -1.23
N ASN A 141 7.43 -4.41 -2.45
CA ASN A 141 7.10 -3.12 -3.02
C ASN A 141 5.91 -3.31 -3.97
N ASN A 142 4.73 -2.85 -3.57
CA ASN A 142 3.53 -2.91 -4.43
C ASN A 142 3.64 -1.99 -5.64
N ASP A 143 4.39 -0.91 -5.49
CA ASP A 143 4.79 0.01 -6.54
C ASP A 143 6.26 0.39 -6.41
N LEU A 144 6.89 0.64 -7.54
CA LEU A 144 8.27 1.09 -7.58
C LEU A 144 8.28 2.63 -7.60
N PRO A 145 8.92 3.27 -6.63
CA PRO A 145 9.05 4.71 -6.64
C PRO A 145 9.88 5.16 -7.84
N TRP A 146 9.49 6.29 -8.43
CA TRP A 146 10.22 6.88 -9.57
C TRP A 146 11.70 7.20 -9.24
N ASN A 147 11.97 7.60 -8.00
CA ASN A 147 13.33 7.85 -7.52
C ASN A 147 13.94 6.55 -6.92
N PRO A 148 15.00 5.98 -7.51
CA PRO A 148 15.61 4.75 -7.04
C PRO A 148 16.18 4.86 -5.62
N ASN A 149 16.60 6.04 -5.18
CA ASN A 149 17.10 6.25 -3.80
C ASN A 149 16.02 5.92 -2.76
N ARG A 150 14.74 6.01 -3.10
CA ARG A 150 13.65 5.60 -2.20
C ARG A 150 13.63 4.09 -1.98
N LEU A 151 13.95 3.29 -2.99
CA LEU A 151 14.08 1.84 -2.84
C LEU A 151 15.22 1.49 -1.87
N GLU A 152 16.37 2.12 -2.02
CA GLU A 152 17.50 1.95 -1.10
C GLU A 152 17.14 2.36 0.33
N GLN A 153 16.40 3.47 0.48
CA GLN A 153 15.89 3.91 1.77
C GLN A 153 14.90 2.91 2.37
N ARG A 154 13.98 2.34 1.58
CA ARG A 154 13.06 1.28 2.02
C ARG A 154 13.84 0.06 2.49
N PHE A 155 14.80 -0.40 1.69
CA PHE A 155 15.67 -1.53 2.01
C PHE A 155 16.48 -1.27 3.29
N GLY A 156 17.13 -0.11 3.41
CA GLY A 156 17.92 0.28 4.58
C GLY A 156 17.16 0.38 5.89
N ARG A 157 15.81 0.29 5.87
CA ARG A 157 14.97 0.23 7.09
C ARG A 157 14.85 -1.16 7.67
N ILE A 158 15.00 -2.16 6.81
CA ILE A 158 14.89 -3.58 7.14
C ILE A 158 16.29 -4.17 7.30
N HIS A 159 17.15 -3.93 6.32
CA HIS A 159 18.53 -4.43 6.31
C HIS A 159 19.46 -3.44 7.02
N ARG A 160 19.77 -3.70 8.28
CA ARG A 160 20.70 -2.92 9.10
C ARG A 160 21.65 -3.84 9.85
N ILE A 161 22.78 -3.26 10.34
CA ILE A 161 23.72 -3.97 11.23
C ILE A 161 22.96 -4.58 12.40
N GLY A 162 23.03 -5.90 12.58
CA GLY A 162 22.31 -6.66 13.61
C GLY A 162 21.11 -7.45 13.11
N GLN A 163 20.81 -7.43 11.81
CA GLN A 163 19.84 -8.35 11.20
C GLN A 163 20.39 -9.78 11.28
N GLN A 164 19.60 -10.69 11.84
CA GLN A 164 20.00 -12.10 12.04
C GLN A 164 19.54 -13.01 10.90
N GLU A 165 18.61 -12.56 10.07
CA GLU A 165 18.10 -13.29 8.92
C GLU A 165 18.30 -12.46 7.65
N VAL A 166 18.97 -13.04 6.66
CA VAL A 166 19.19 -12.47 5.32
C VAL A 166 18.52 -13.38 4.30
#